data_49c9dbe582f646ffa344f0507ea607b5
#
_entry.id   49c9dbe582f646ffa344f0507ea607b5
#
_cell.length_a   1.000
_cell.length_b   1.000
_cell.length_c   1.000
_cell.angle_alpha   90.00
_cell.angle_beta   90.00
_cell.angle_gamma   90.00
#
_symmetry.space_group_name_H-M   'P 1'
#
loop_
_entity.id
_entity.type
_entity.pdbx_description
1 polymer ?
#
loop_
_entity_poly.entity_id
_entity_poly.type
_entity_poly.pdbx_seq_one_letter_code
_entity_poly.pdbx_strand_id
1 'polypeptide(L)'
;IVPLDLKAKLDDTASFQHIDTWNNPDNPIRFPRAFGQVLSKEEQFIADLDEKTGASLKFTILNRDARIWKMVAGGGGSVVYTDTIADMGYANELGNYGEYSGNHNREHTELYAQTIIDVMTEKPDPQGRSKILLIGGGIANFTDIKATFLGIVAALRKSAEKLRQAKVKIYVRRGGPNEKEGLKLMKDVGEEIGVPIEVYDRYTHMTRIVPLSLKGDS
;
A
#
# COMPACT_ATOMS: atom_id res chain seq x y z
N ILE A 1 6.45 53.22 6.19
CA ILE A 1 6.22 52.14 7.16
C ILE A 1 7.17 51.02 6.77
N VAL A 2 8.03 50.60 7.68
CA VAL A 2 8.93 49.46 7.49
C VAL A 2 8.41 48.33 8.39
N PRO A 3 7.97 47.18 7.84
CA PRO A 3 7.58 46.04 8.67
C PRO A 3 8.82 45.48 9.39
N LEU A 4 8.71 45.27 10.70
CA LEU A 4 9.81 44.76 11.53
C LEU A 4 9.76 43.30 11.76
N ASP A 5 8.56 42.71 11.74
CA ASP A 5 8.33 41.28 11.95
C ASP A 5 6.97 40.89 11.39
N LEU A 6 6.82 39.60 11.03
CA LEU A 6 5.58 38.99 10.57
C LEU A 6 5.44 37.60 11.19
N LYS A 7 4.34 37.35 11.91
CA LYS A 7 3.93 36.04 12.30
C LYS A 7 2.70 35.64 11.51
N ALA A 8 2.81 34.60 10.70
CA ALA A 8 1.69 34.05 9.91
C ALA A 8 1.46 32.59 10.26
N LYS A 9 0.19 32.17 10.21
CA LYS A 9 -0.20 30.77 10.23
C LYS A 9 -0.80 30.44 8.87
N LEU A 10 -0.17 29.53 8.15
CA LEU A 10 -0.63 29.06 6.85
C LEU A 10 -1.31 27.70 7.02
N ASP A 11 -2.39 27.49 6.27
CA ASP A 11 -3.06 26.21 6.16
C ASP A 11 -2.48 25.48 4.92
N ASP A 12 -1.88 24.30 5.13
CA ASP A 12 -1.29 23.51 4.07
C ASP A 12 -2.33 23.06 3.02
N THR A 13 -3.58 22.86 3.42
CA THR A 13 -4.68 22.54 2.49
C THR A 13 -5.00 23.71 1.53
N ALA A 14 -4.69 24.94 1.91
CA ALA A 14 -4.84 26.10 1.04
C ALA A 14 -3.74 26.21 -0.03
N SER A 15 -2.69 25.44 0.05
CA SER A 15 -1.56 25.46 -0.92
C SER A 15 -2.04 25.19 -2.35
N PHE A 16 -3.04 24.33 -2.54
CA PHE A 16 -3.63 24.04 -3.86
C PHE A 16 -4.37 25.24 -4.46
N GLN A 17 -4.99 26.08 -3.62
CA GLN A 17 -5.71 27.27 -4.05
C GLN A 17 -4.76 28.43 -4.38
N HIS A 18 -3.57 28.40 -3.82
CA HIS A 18 -2.56 29.48 -3.91
C HIS A 18 -1.28 29.01 -4.62
N ILE A 19 -1.37 27.98 -5.46
CA ILE A 19 -0.21 27.37 -6.10
C ILE A 19 0.65 28.38 -6.87
N ASP A 20 0.01 29.31 -7.58
CA ASP A 20 0.69 30.32 -8.39
C ASP A 20 1.36 31.44 -7.55
N THR A 21 0.90 31.62 -6.31
CA THR A 21 1.41 32.70 -5.43
C THR A 21 2.34 32.18 -4.35
N TRP A 22 2.16 30.95 -3.91
CA TRP A 22 2.96 30.34 -2.85
C TRP A 22 4.07 29.43 -3.36
N ASN A 23 3.93 28.90 -4.56
CA ASN A 23 4.89 27.97 -5.13
C ASN A 23 5.83 28.69 -6.12
N ASN A 24 6.65 29.61 -5.61
CA ASN A 24 7.72 30.20 -6.40
C ASN A 24 8.75 29.10 -6.75
N PRO A 25 9.05 28.82 -8.03
CA PRO A 25 10.02 27.80 -8.42
C PRO A 25 11.41 27.99 -7.76
N ASP A 26 11.82 29.24 -7.53
CA ASP A 26 13.10 29.57 -6.92
C ASP A 26 13.08 29.47 -5.38
N ASN A 27 11.90 29.50 -4.76
CA ASN A 27 11.74 29.40 -3.32
C ASN A 27 10.35 28.84 -2.94
N PRO A 28 10.13 27.54 -3.13
CA PRO A 28 8.84 26.92 -2.83
C PRO A 28 8.56 26.93 -1.32
N ILE A 29 7.36 27.32 -0.92
CA ILE A 29 6.91 27.19 0.46
C ILE A 29 6.74 25.71 0.78
N ARG A 30 7.56 25.21 1.69
CA ARG A 30 7.43 23.86 2.23
C ARG A 30 6.72 23.91 3.57
N PHE A 31 5.55 23.29 3.64
CA PHE A 31 4.85 23.14 4.91
C PHE A 31 5.54 22.10 5.77
N PRO A 32 6.00 22.45 6.99
CA PRO A 32 6.52 21.43 7.90
C PRO A 32 5.40 20.47 8.26
N ARG A 33 5.70 19.20 8.27
CA ARG A 33 4.74 18.16 8.72
C ARG A 33 4.39 18.37 10.18
N ALA A 34 3.25 17.79 10.61
CA ALA A 34 2.81 17.88 11.99
C ALA A 34 3.93 17.49 12.97
N PHE A 35 4.04 18.23 14.05
CA PHE A 35 5.11 18.08 15.04
C PHE A 35 5.20 16.61 15.50
N GLY A 36 6.36 15.99 15.35
CA GLY A 36 6.60 14.59 15.75
C GLY A 36 6.46 13.53 14.64
N GLN A 37 6.00 13.88 13.45
CA GLN A 37 6.01 12.93 12.31
C GLN A 37 7.38 12.94 11.61
N VAL A 38 8.23 12.02 12.02
CA VAL A 38 9.44 11.67 11.25
C VAL A 38 9.06 10.51 10.37
N LEU A 39 8.98 10.72 9.05
CA LEU A 39 8.76 9.62 8.12
C LEU A 39 10.02 8.77 8.01
N SER A 40 9.82 7.47 7.89
CA SER A 40 10.86 6.57 7.41
C SER A 40 11.24 6.88 5.96
N LYS A 41 12.34 6.32 5.49
CA LYS A 41 12.78 6.47 4.09
C LYS A 41 11.74 5.96 3.09
N GLU A 42 11.09 4.86 3.45
CA GLU A 42 10.08 4.20 2.63
C GLU A 42 8.77 5.02 2.58
N GLU A 43 8.36 5.58 3.71
CA GLU A 43 7.18 6.46 3.78
C GLU A 43 7.44 7.76 3.01
N GLN A 44 8.64 8.32 3.13
CA GLN A 44 9.04 9.51 2.35
C GLN A 44 9.06 9.20 0.85
N PHE A 45 9.61 8.05 0.45
CA PHE A 45 9.64 7.64 -0.95
C PHE A 45 8.23 7.55 -1.56
N ILE A 46 7.28 6.94 -0.83
CA ILE A 46 5.89 6.86 -1.31
C ILE A 46 5.22 8.24 -1.33
N ALA A 47 5.49 9.10 -0.35
CA ALA A 47 4.97 10.46 -0.37
C ALA A 47 5.49 11.28 -1.56
N ASP A 48 6.78 11.16 -1.89
CA ASP A 48 7.38 11.81 -3.05
C ASP A 48 6.81 11.27 -4.38
N LEU A 49 6.48 9.97 -4.42
CA LEU A 49 5.82 9.34 -5.56
C LEU A 49 4.38 9.84 -5.72
N ASP A 50 3.65 9.98 -4.63
CA ASP A 50 2.29 10.54 -4.59
C ASP A 50 2.25 11.96 -5.17
N GLU A 51 3.14 12.83 -4.70
CA GLU A 51 3.23 14.22 -5.16
C GLU A 51 3.53 14.35 -6.66
N LYS A 52 4.34 13.45 -7.21
CA LYS A 52 4.78 13.52 -8.61
C LYS A 52 3.80 12.94 -9.62
N THR A 53 2.89 12.08 -9.18
CA THR A 53 2.16 11.22 -10.13
C THR A 53 0.69 11.55 -10.26
N GLY A 54 0.10 12.34 -9.37
CA GLY A 54 -1.35 12.57 -9.33
C GLY A 54 -2.17 11.31 -9.00
N ALA A 55 -1.51 10.19 -8.71
CA ALA A 55 -2.13 9.04 -8.07
C ALA A 55 -2.35 9.33 -6.59
N SER A 56 -3.19 8.56 -5.92
CA SER A 56 -3.29 8.60 -4.46
C SER A 56 -2.58 7.39 -3.89
N LEU A 57 -1.36 7.62 -3.40
CA LEU A 57 -0.52 6.59 -2.81
C LEU A 57 -0.21 7.00 -1.36
N LYS A 58 -0.73 6.24 -0.41
CA LYS A 58 -0.50 6.48 1.02
C LYS A 58 0.15 5.26 1.64
N PHE A 59 1.14 5.48 2.49
CA PHE A 59 1.85 4.41 3.16
C PHE A 59 2.35 4.89 4.52
N THR A 60 2.00 4.14 5.56
CA THR A 60 2.47 4.38 6.92
C THR A 60 2.86 3.04 7.54
N ILE A 61 4.05 2.96 8.08
CA ILE A 61 4.54 1.78 8.78
C ILE A 61 4.04 1.86 10.23
N LEU A 62 3.27 0.86 10.65
CA LEU A 62 2.75 0.75 12.00
C LEU A 62 3.69 -0.08 12.89
N ASN A 63 4.18 -1.21 12.35
CA ASN A 63 5.09 -2.10 13.06
C ASN A 63 5.95 -2.86 12.04
N ARG A 64 7.26 -2.61 12.02
CA ARG A 64 8.20 -3.27 11.08
C ARG A 64 8.36 -4.77 11.34
N ASP A 65 8.18 -5.22 12.56
CA ASP A 65 8.32 -6.63 12.93
C ASP A 65 7.00 -7.41 12.79
N ALA A 66 5.95 -6.75 12.32
CA ALA A 66 4.62 -7.34 12.17
C ALA A 66 4.56 -8.41 11.07
N ARG A 67 3.58 -9.29 11.23
CA ARG A 67 3.34 -10.42 10.35
C ARG A 67 2.37 -10.13 9.21
N ILE A 68 1.39 -9.25 9.44
CA ILE A 68 0.29 -8.97 8.50
C ILE A 68 0.55 -7.65 7.79
N TRP A 69 0.67 -7.73 6.48
CA TRP A 69 0.88 -6.57 5.61
C TRP A 69 -0.24 -6.47 4.59
N LYS A 70 -0.57 -5.28 4.17
CA LYS A 70 -1.67 -5.08 3.23
C LYS A 70 -1.34 -4.07 2.13
N MET A 71 -1.88 -4.34 0.97
CA MET A 71 -1.91 -3.47 -0.19
C MET A 71 -3.35 -3.38 -0.67
N VAL A 72 -4.05 -2.32 -0.29
CA VAL A 72 -5.49 -2.19 -0.53
C VAL A 72 -5.77 -1.02 -1.46
N ALA A 73 -6.59 -1.26 -2.49
CA ALA A 73 -7.00 -0.24 -3.41
C ALA A 73 -8.19 0.55 -2.86
N GLY A 74 -7.93 1.84 -2.61
CA GLY A 74 -8.89 2.82 -2.09
C GLY A 74 -8.90 2.92 -0.57
N GLY A 75 -8.96 4.17 -0.07
CA GLY A 75 -8.87 4.50 1.35
C GLY A 75 -9.96 3.85 2.20
N GLY A 76 -11.22 3.92 1.76
CA GLY A 76 -12.35 3.27 2.45
C GLY A 76 -12.16 1.75 2.57
N GLY A 77 -11.69 1.11 1.48
CA GLY A 77 -11.34 -0.32 1.53
C GLY A 77 -10.23 -0.58 2.54
N SER A 78 -9.19 0.24 2.54
CA SER A 78 -8.05 0.09 3.44
C SER A 78 -8.45 0.20 4.91
N VAL A 79 -9.35 1.13 5.27
CA VAL A 79 -9.91 1.25 6.62
C VAL A 79 -10.64 -0.03 7.00
N VAL A 80 -11.57 -0.50 6.17
CA VAL A 80 -12.36 -1.72 6.45
C VAL A 80 -11.48 -2.96 6.65
N TYR A 81 -10.41 -3.13 5.86
CA TYR A 81 -9.44 -4.20 6.08
C TYR A 81 -8.71 -4.06 7.42
N THR A 82 -8.29 -2.84 7.77
CA THR A 82 -7.63 -2.55 9.04
C THR A 82 -8.53 -2.90 10.23
N ASP A 83 -9.77 -2.41 10.20
CA ASP A 83 -10.77 -2.66 11.25
C ASP A 83 -11.06 -4.16 11.38
N THR A 84 -11.21 -4.87 10.25
CA THR A 84 -11.44 -6.32 10.28
C THR A 84 -10.27 -7.08 10.92
N ILE A 85 -9.03 -6.69 10.63
CA ILE A 85 -7.84 -7.29 11.26
C ILE A 85 -7.82 -7.00 12.76
N ALA A 86 -8.14 -5.76 13.15
CA ALA A 86 -8.19 -5.33 14.55
C ALA A 86 -9.31 -6.04 15.34
N ASP A 87 -10.51 -6.11 14.78
CA ASP A 87 -11.66 -6.79 15.37
C ASP A 87 -11.43 -8.29 15.59
N MET A 88 -10.60 -8.90 14.76
CA MET A 88 -10.17 -10.29 14.93
C MET A 88 -9.07 -10.47 15.98
N GLY A 89 -8.60 -9.38 16.64
CA GLY A 89 -7.59 -9.41 17.69
C GLY A 89 -6.13 -9.31 17.20
N TYR A 90 -5.90 -9.00 15.92
CA TYR A 90 -4.56 -8.96 15.32
C TYR A 90 -4.01 -7.54 15.08
N ALA A 91 -4.56 -6.52 15.74
CA ALA A 91 -4.10 -5.13 15.57
C ALA A 91 -2.59 -4.96 15.77
N ASN A 92 -2.01 -5.65 16.78
CA ASN A 92 -0.57 -5.58 17.07
C ASN A 92 0.32 -6.30 16.04
N GLU A 93 -0.28 -7.13 15.18
CA GLU A 93 0.41 -7.85 14.12
C GLU A 93 0.29 -7.16 12.75
N LEU A 94 -0.36 -5.99 12.68
CA LEU A 94 -0.52 -5.22 11.46
C LEU A 94 0.72 -4.34 11.21
N GLY A 95 1.38 -4.56 10.07
CA GLY A 95 2.63 -3.91 9.69
C GLY A 95 2.46 -2.52 9.11
N ASN A 96 1.39 -2.30 8.35
CA ASN A 96 1.19 -1.03 7.66
C ASN A 96 -0.26 -0.62 7.54
N TYR A 97 -0.46 0.69 7.44
CA TYR A 97 -1.65 1.29 6.85
C TYR A 97 -1.27 1.94 5.53
N GLY A 98 -2.11 1.84 4.53
CA GLY A 98 -1.88 2.48 3.26
C GLY A 98 -2.94 2.16 2.22
N GLU A 99 -2.92 2.91 1.14
CA GLU A 99 -3.78 2.73 0.00
C GLU A 99 -3.07 3.06 -1.30
N TYR A 100 -3.57 2.50 -2.38
CA TYR A 100 -3.26 2.97 -3.73
C TYR A 100 -4.56 3.15 -4.50
N SER A 101 -4.73 4.31 -5.13
CA SER A 101 -5.93 4.63 -5.89
C SER A 101 -5.64 5.72 -6.93
N GLY A 102 -6.68 6.20 -7.59
CA GLY A 102 -6.52 7.21 -8.63
C GLY A 102 -5.93 6.65 -9.92
N ASN A 103 -5.24 7.49 -10.67
CA ASN A 103 -4.70 7.14 -11.99
C ASN A 103 -3.25 6.63 -11.87
N HIS A 104 -3.02 5.59 -11.07
CA HIS A 104 -1.72 4.95 -11.00
C HIS A 104 -1.47 4.07 -12.22
N ASN A 105 -0.25 4.11 -12.75
CA ASN A 105 0.20 3.26 -13.84
C ASN A 105 0.90 1.99 -13.29
N ARG A 106 1.37 1.14 -14.20
CA ARG A 106 2.11 -0.08 -13.87
C ARG A 106 3.35 0.19 -13.03
N GLU A 107 4.13 1.21 -13.39
CA GLU A 107 5.38 1.56 -12.70
C GLU A 107 5.13 2.03 -11.27
N HIS A 108 4.14 2.91 -11.07
CA HIS A 108 3.75 3.36 -9.73
C HIS A 108 3.30 2.20 -8.83
N THR A 109 2.52 1.28 -9.40
CA THR A 109 2.06 0.10 -8.69
C THR A 109 3.22 -0.85 -8.34
N GLU A 110 4.17 -1.01 -9.26
CA GLU A 110 5.38 -1.80 -9.02
C GLU A 110 6.23 -1.22 -7.90
N LEU A 111 6.51 0.09 -7.93
CA LEU A 111 7.29 0.77 -6.89
C LEU A 111 6.60 0.73 -5.53
N TYR A 112 5.29 0.92 -5.50
CA TYR A 112 4.50 0.83 -4.27
C TYR A 112 4.54 -0.59 -3.69
N ALA A 113 4.29 -1.61 -4.50
CA ALA A 113 4.35 -3.00 -4.09
C ALA A 113 5.77 -3.41 -3.63
N GLN A 114 6.81 -2.99 -4.37
CA GLN A 114 8.20 -3.26 -4.01
C GLN A 114 8.55 -2.69 -2.64
N THR A 115 8.13 -1.45 -2.36
CA THR A 115 8.38 -0.80 -1.07
C THR A 115 7.74 -1.59 0.08
N ILE A 116 6.48 -2.02 -0.08
CA ILE A 116 5.80 -2.83 0.95
C ILE A 116 6.52 -4.17 1.16
N ILE A 117 6.88 -4.86 0.07
CA ILE A 117 7.55 -6.16 0.13
C ILE A 117 8.92 -6.02 0.78
N ASP A 118 9.69 -5.00 0.46
CA ASP A 118 11.03 -4.79 1.03
C ASP A 118 10.97 -4.59 2.54
N VAL A 119 10.06 -3.73 3.03
CA VAL A 119 9.87 -3.54 4.47
C VAL A 119 9.37 -4.83 5.14
N MET A 120 8.37 -5.47 4.55
CA MET A 120 7.78 -6.70 5.08
C MET A 120 8.80 -7.83 5.22
N THR A 121 9.73 -7.94 4.28
CA THR A 121 10.70 -9.03 4.21
C THR A 121 12.08 -8.68 4.79
N GLU A 122 12.23 -7.49 5.37
CA GLU A 122 13.49 -7.05 6.01
C GLU A 122 13.96 -8.02 7.09
N LYS A 123 13.01 -8.56 7.86
CA LYS A 123 13.24 -9.56 8.90
C LYS A 123 12.21 -10.68 8.82
N PRO A 124 12.56 -11.92 9.13
CA PRO A 124 11.57 -12.99 9.30
C PRO A 124 10.67 -12.72 10.51
N ASP A 125 9.55 -13.42 10.61
CA ASP A 125 8.72 -13.38 11.82
C ASP A 125 9.52 -13.94 13.01
N PRO A 126 9.56 -13.27 14.17
CA PRO A 126 10.34 -13.72 15.33
C PRO A 126 9.93 -15.10 15.85
N GLN A 127 8.69 -15.51 15.61
CA GLN A 127 8.16 -16.83 16.00
C GLN A 127 8.26 -17.86 14.88
N GLY A 128 8.87 -17.51 13.73
CA GLY A 128 9.04 -18.40 12.60
C GLY A 128 7.75 -18.70 11.80
N ARG A 129 6.66 -17.99 12.08
CA ARG A 129 5.38 -18.11 11.37
C ARG A 129 5.47 -17.52 9.96
N SER A 130 4.51 -17.86 9.13
CA SER A 130 4.36 -17.23 7.81
C SER A 130 3.99 -15.76 7.92
N LYS A 131 4.61 -14.90 7.13
CA LYS A 131 4.10 -13.54 6.92
C LYS A 131 2.97 -13.54 5.92
N ILE A 132 2.05 -12.60 6.06
CA ILE A 132 0.84 -12.52 5.26
C ILE A 132 0.83 -11.20 4.50
N LEU A 133 0.61 -11.27 3.18
CA LEU A 133 0.33 -10.10 2.35
C LEU A 133 -1.11 -10.16 1.82
N LEU A 134 -1.93 -9.20 2.25
CA LEU A 134 -3.29 -9.03 1.79
C LEU A 134 -3.33 -8.02 0.65
N ILE A 135 -3.72 -8.46 -0.54
CA ILE A 135 -3.91 -7.58 -1.71
C ILE A 135 -5.40 -7.48 -1.98
N GLY A 136 -5.98 -6.33 -1.64
CA GLY A 136 -7.43 -6.20 -1.61
C GLY A 136 -7.97 -4.90 -2.20
N GLY A 137 -9.27 -4.74 -2.02
CA GLY A 137 -10.01 -3.55 -2.43
C GLY A 137 -11.45 -3.87 -2.82
N GLY A 138 -12.23 -2.83 -3.08
CA GLY A 138 -13.58 -2.95 -3.61
C GLY A 138 -13.61 -3.44 -5.06
N ILE A 139 -14.80 -3.38 -5.68
CA ILE A 139 -14.96 -3.59 -7.11
C ILE A 139 -14.65 -2.26 -7.82
N ALA A 140 -13.65 -2.25 -8.69
CA ALA A 140 -13.29 -1.06 -9.46
C ALA A 140 -14.30 -0.80 -10.57
N ASN A 141 -14.65 0.47 -10.78
CA ASN A 141 -15.55 0.87 -11.87
C ASN A 141 -14.79 1.03 -13.20
N PHE A 142 -13.60 1.62 -13.16
CA PHE A 142 -12.83 1.97 -14.37
C PHE A 142 -11.35 1.57 -14.31
N THR A 143 -10.81 1.25 -13.14
CA THR A 143 -9.41 0.82 -13.03
C THR A 143 -9.23 -0.57 -13.64
N ASP A 144 -8.29 -0.70 -14.57
CA ASP A 144 -7.92 -1.97 -15.18
C ASP A 144 -7.14 -2.84 -14.18
N ILE A 145 -7.77 -3.94 -13.73
CA ILE A 145 -7.19 -4.84 -12.73
C ILE A 145 -5.97 -5.58 -13.29
N LYS A 146 -6.00 -5.97 -14.57
CA LYS A 146 -4.87 -6.61 -15.22
C LYS A 146 -3.65 -5.68 -15.27
N ALA A 147 -3.85 -4.42 -15.69
CA ALA A 147 -2.78 -3.44 -15.76
C ALA A 147 -2.16 -3.17 -14.37
N THR A 148 -3.00 -3.03 -13.35
CA THR A 148 -2.57 -2.88 -11.96
C THR A 148 -1.74 -4.09 -11.51
N PHE A 149 -2.21 -5.30 -11.75
CA PHE A 149 -1.53 -6.52 -11.32
C PHE A 149 -0.23 -6.78 -12.07
N LEU A 150 -0.06 -6.30 -13.28
CA LEU A 150 1.24 -6.37 -13.97
C LEU A 150 2.36 -5.66 -13.20
N GLY A 151 2.06 -4.55 -12.51
CA GLY A 151 3.02 -3.88 -11.63
C GLY A 151 3.35 -4.72 -10.39
N ILE A 152 2.31 -5.27 -9.74
CA ILE A 152 2.49 -6.13 -8.56
C ILE A 152 3.28 -7.39 -8.92
N VAL A 153 2.95 -8.05 -10.03
CA VAL A 153 3.66 -9.24 -10.53
C VAL A 153 5.15 -8.94 -10.77
N ALA A 154 5.47 -7.77 -11.31
CA ALA A 154 6.87 -7.37 -11.52
C ALA A 154 7.62 -7.25 -10.16
N ALA A 155 7.01 -6.64 -9.15
CA ALA A 155 7.58 -6.55 -7.82
C ALA A 155 7.74 -7.92 -7.14
N LEU A 156 6.73 -8.80 -7.27
CA LEU A 156 6.79 -10.17 -6.74
C LEU A 156 7.93 -11.00 -7.35
N ARG A 157 8.12 -10.92 -8.67
CA ARG A 157 9.23 -11.60 -9.36
C ARG A 157 10.59 -11.11 -8.87
N LYS A 158 10.77 -9.80 -8.74
CA LYS A 158 12.02 -9.20 -8.23
C LYS A 158 12.33 -9.64 -6.81
N SER A 159 11.30 -9.89 -6.01
CA SER A 159 11.42 -10.21 -4.59
C SER A 159 11.23 -11.69 -4.26
N ALA A 160 11.17 -12.57 -5.26
CA ALA A 160 10.81 -13.99 -5.10
C ALA A 160 11.60 -14.70 -3.98
N GLU A 161 12.92 -14.49 -3.93
CA GLU A 161 13.77 -15.10 -2.91
C GLU A 161 13.45 -14.60 -1.50
N LYS A 162 13.31 -13.29 -1.33
CA LYS A 162 12.94 -12.66 -0.04
C LYS A 162 11.59 -13.16 0.46
N LEU A 163 10.61 -13.29 -0.45
CA LEU A 163 9.26 -13.78 -0.14
C LEU A 163 9.29 -15.24 0.35
N ARG A 164 10.10 -16.11 -0.29
CA ARG A 164 10.27 -17.51 0.15
C ARG A 164 10.96 -17.59 1.51
N GLN A 165 12.05 -16.85 1.71
CA GLN A 165 12.78 -16.81 2.97
C GLN A 165 11.92 -16.34 4.15
N ALA A 166 11.08 -15.34 3.93
CA ALA A 166 10.13 -14.84 4.92
C ALA A 166 8.84 -15.69 5.01
N LYS A 167 8.75 -16.81 4.28
CA LYS A 167 7.60 -17.72 4.24
C LYS A 167 6.28 -16.98 3.95
N VAL A 168 6.30 -16.03 3.01
CA VAL A 168 5.13 -15.19 2.73
C VAL A 168 4.02 -16.00 2.09
N LYS A 169 2.80 -15.81 2.58
CA LYS A 169 1.55 -16.25 1.95
C LYS A 169 0.77 -15.02 1.47
N ILE A 170 0.28 -15.05 0.25
CA ILE A 170 -0.40 -13.91 -0.37
C ILE A 170 -1.86 -14.26 -0.61
N TYR A 171 -2.76 -13.37 -0.19
CA TYR A 171 -4.19 -13.50 -0.40
C TYR A 171 -4.69 -12.31 -1.20
N VAL A 172 -5.28 -12.59 -2.36
CA VAL A 172 -5.72 -11.59 -3.32
C VAL A 172 -7.23 -11.61 -3.46
N ARG A 173 -7.90 -10.49 -3.26
CA ARG A 173 -9.30 -10.31 -3.59
C ARG A 173 -9.50 -9.01 -4.35
N ARG A 174 -9.93 -9.11 -5.59
CA ARG A 174 -10.17 -7.92 -6.42
C ARG A 174 -11.29 -8.17 -7.41
N GLY A 175 -12.04 -7.12 -7.75
CA GLY A 175 -13.04 -7.10 -8.80
C GLY A 175 -12.89 -5.84 -9.66
N GLY A 176 -13.32 -5.91 -10.92
CA GLY A 176 -13.31 -4.78 -11.84
C GLY A 176 -13.03 -5.18 -13.30
N PRO A 177 -12.77 -4.21 -14.18
CA PRO A 177 -12.39 -4.47 -15.56
C PRO A 177 -11.17 -5.40 -15.65
N ASN A 178 -11.22 -6.38 -16.54
CA ASN A 178 -10.14 -7.36 -16.80
C ASN A 178 -9.70 -8.17 -15.56
N GLU A 179 -10.60 -8.36 -14.57
CA GLU A 179 -10.24 -9.07 -13.33
C GLU A 179 -9.85 -10.52 -13.56
N LYS A 180 -10.51 -11.23 -14.50
CA LYS A 180 -10.21 -12.64 -14.77
C LYS A 180 -8.78 -12.86 -15.19
N GLU A 181 -8.31 -12.05 -16.14
CA GLU A 181 -6.93 -12.07 -16.60
C GLU A 181 -5.95 -11.60 -15.50
N GLY A 182 -6.33 -10.58 -14.74
CA GLY A 182 -5.51 -10.08 -13.63
C GLY A 182 -5.35 -11.12 -12.52
N LEU A 183 -6.42 -11.76 -12.07
CA LEU A 183 -6.38 -12.81 -11.06
C LEU A 183 -5.60 -14.04 -11.55
N LYS A 184 -5.74 -14.38 -12.85
CA LYS A 184 -4.93 -15.45 -13.45
C LYS A 184 -3.44 -15.11 -13.38
N LEU A 185 -3.02 -13.88 -13.74
CA LEU A 185 -1.63 -13.45 -13.65
C LEU A 185 -1.08 -13.60 -12.21
N MET A 186 -1.89 -13.26 -11.20
CA MET A 186 -1.49 -13.41 -9.80
C MET A 186 -1.30 -14.88 -9.39
N LYS A 187 -2.17 -15.77 -9.87
CA LYS A 187 -2.03 -17.20 -9.63
C LYS A 187 -0.79 -17.76 -10.33
N ASP A 188 -0.64 -17.46 -11.62
CA ASP A 188 0.47 -17.96 -12.45
C ASP A 188 1.84 -17.52 -11.85
N VAL A 189 1.97 -16.27 -11.38
CA VAL A 189 3.22 -15.81 -10.76
C VAL A 189 3.50 -16.53 -9.44
N GLY A 190 2.49 -16.86 -8.65
CA GLY A 190 2.67 -17.64 -7.43
C GLY A 190 3.32 -19.00 -7.71
N GLU A 191 2.83 -19.70 -8.74
CA GLU A 191 3.40 -20.97 -9.20
C GLU A 191 4.83 -20.79 -9.74
N GLU A 192 5.05 -19.72 -10.53
CA GLU A 192 6.35 -19.39 -11.13
C GLU A 192 7.44 -19.13 -10.05
N ILE A 193 7.12 -18.33 -9.02
CA ILE A 193 8.09 -17.92 -8.02
C ILE A 193 8.13 -18.83 -6.77
N GLY A 194 7.26 -19.83 -6.70
CA GLY A 194 7.18 -20.76 -5.56
C GLY A 194 6.69 -20.10 -4.26
N VAL A 195 5.75 -19.15 -4.37
CA VAL A 195 5.11 -18.46 -3.23
C VAL A 195 3.61 -18.76 -3.26
N PRO A 196 3.01 -19.23 -2.14
CA PRO A 196 1.58 -19.49 -2.09
C PRO A 196 0.77 -18.21 -2.33
N ILE A 197 -0.05 -18.20 -3.38
CA ILE A 197 -0.98 -17.10 -3.69
C ILE A 197 -2.38 -17.66 -3.88
N GLU A 198 -3.31 -17.23 -3.04
CA GLU A 198 -4.72 -17.53 -3.17
C GLU A 198 -5.46 -16.33 -3.78
N VAL A 199 -6.29 -16.57 -4.78
CA VAL A 199 -7.00 -15.52 -5.51
C VAL A 199 -8.52 -15.68 -5.41
N TYR A 200 -9.20 -14.57 -5.20
CA TYR A 200 -10.65 -14.48 -5.03
C TYR A 200 -11.21 -13.34 -5.88
N ASP A 201 -12.35 -13.57 -6.49
CA ASP A 201 -13.04 -12.66 -7.40
C ASP A 201 -14.03 -11.73 -6.69
N ARG A 202 -14.77 -10.96 -7.49
CA ARG A 202 -15.79 -9.99 -7.03
C ARG A 202 -16.93 -10.61 -6.23
N TYR A 203 -17.21 -11.90 -6.39
CA TYR A 203 -18.30 -12.59 -5.68
C TYR A 203 -17.92 -12.98 -4.25
N THR A 204 -16.64 -12.97 -3.94
CA THR A 204 -16.13 -13.13 -2.58
C THR A 204 -16.27 -11.82 -1.82
N HIS A 205 -16.81 -11.85 -0.59
CA HIS A 205 -16.91 -10.65 0.25
C HIS A 205 -15.54 -9.99 0.41
N MET A 206 -15.51 -8.65 0.39
CA MET A 206 -14.27 -7.87 0.33
C MET A 206 -13.26 -8.25 1.42
N THR A 207 -13.73 -8.42 2.66
CA THR A 207 -12.86 -8.75 3.79
C THR A 207 -12.67 -10.24 4.03
N ARG A 208 -13.26 -11.11 3.21
CA ARG A 208 -13.21 -12.56 3.43
C ARG A 208 -11.80 -13.12 3.49
N ILE A 209 -10.87 -12.52 2.74
CA ILE A 209 -9.46 -12.94 2.73
C ILE A 209 -8.75 -12.70 4.08
N VAL A 210 -9.25 -11.81 4.92
CA VAL A 210 -8.68 -11.57 6.27
C VAL A 210 -8.84 -12.83 7.14
N PRO A 211 -10.07 -13.31 7.46
CA PRO A 211 -10.21 -14.52 8.27
C PRO A 211 -9.63 -15.78 7.60
N LEU A 212 -9.58 -15.85 6.27
CA LEU A 212 -8.96 -16.98 5.57
C LEU A 212 -7.45 -17.01 5.81
N SER A 213 -6.79 -15.86 5.74
CA SER A 213 -5.35 -15.76 5.93
C SER A 213 -4.91 -16.00 7.38
N LEU A 214 -5.77 -15.68 8.36
CA LEU A 214 -5.44 -15.77 9.78
C LEU A 214 -5.75 -17.15 10.39
N LYS A 215 -6.71 -17.90 9.82
CA LYS A 215 -7.10 -19.23 10.33
C LYS A 215 -6.18 -20.37 9.90
N GLY A 216 -5.34 -20.17 8.93
CA GLY A 216 -4.46 -21.21 8.38
C GLY A 216 -3.16 -21.46 9.16
N ASP A 217 -2.94 -20.74 10.25
CA ASP A 217 -1.71 -20.83 11.06
C ASP A 217 -2.00 -21.28 12.52
N SER A 218 -3.19 -21.82 12.81
CA SER A 218 -3.56 -22.40 14.12
C SER A 218 -3.37 -23.89 14.15
#